data_b89d181ed6760a97066d4d8b15d17c7c
#
_entry.id   b89d181ed6760a97066d4d8b15d17c7c
#
_cell.length_a   1.000
_cell.length_b   1.000
_cell.length_c   1.000
_cell.angle_alpha   90.00
_cell.angle_beta   90.00
_cell.angle_gamma   90.00
#
_symmetry.space_group_name_H-M   'P 1'
#
loop_
_entity.id
_entity.type
_entity.pdbx_description
1 polymer ?
#
loop_
_entity_poly.entity_id
_entity_poly.type
_entity_poly.pdbx_seq_one_letter_code
_entity_poly.pdbx_strand_id
1 'polypeptide(L)'
;DEKYQVVDDLIKQVENIKKNNIKIDNQEIKNILTVNGIRFTFDDGSWGLIRASSNKPSLVVVTESPTSDERKKKIFDFIDDLLQKTGKIGEYDQKI
;
A
#
# COMPACT_ATOMS: atom_id res chain seq x y z
N ASP A 1 -8.38 -17.77 -1.74
CA ASP A 1 -8.73 -16.89 -0.65
C ASP A 1 -8.73 -15.44 -1.15
N GLU A 2 -9.80 -14.72 -0.83
CA GLU A 2 -9.99 -13.37 -1.31
C GLU A 2 -8.89 -12.39 -0.89
N LYS A 3 -8.33 -12.57 0.31
CA LYS A 3 -7.30 -11.65 0.79
C LYS A 3 -6.04 -11.69 -0.09
N TYR A 4 -5.70 -12.86 -0.61
CA TYR A 4 -4.54 -12.97 -1.51
C TYR A 4 -4.84 -12.35 -2.87
N GLN A 5 -6.06 -12.48 -3.33
CA GLN A 5 -6.46 -11.87 -4.58
C GLN A 5 -6.45 -10.34 -4.46
N VAL A 6 -6.90 -9.82 -3.33
CA VAL A 6 -6.85 -8.37 -3.08
C VAL A 6 -5.40 -7.87 -3.12
N VAL A 7 -4.49 -8.61 -2.50
CA VAL A 7 -3.06 -8.24 -2.52
C VAL A 7 -2.55 -8.25 -3.96
N ASP A 8 -2.88 -9.26 -4.76
CA ASP A 8 -2.46 -9.31 -6.16
C ASP A 8 -3.00 -8.14 -6.96
N ASP A 9 -4.25 -7.76 -6.73
CA ASP A 9 -4.84 -6.60 -7.40
C ASP A 9 -4.13 -5.31 -7.01
N LEU A 10 -3.79 -5.17 -5.73
CA LEU A 10 -3.05 -4.00 -5.25
C LEU A 10 -1.66 -3.92 -5.86
N ILE A 11 -0.98 -5.06 -6.00
CA ILE A 11 0.33 -5.11 -6.64
C ILE A 11 0.22 -4.56 -8.07
N LYS A 12 -0.78 -5.02 -8.81
CA LYS A 12 -0.98 -4.55 -10.19
C LYS A 12 -1.26 -3.06 -10.24
N GLN A 13 -2.09 -2.55 -9.32
CA GLN A 13 -2.40 -1.13 -9.28
C GLN A 13 -1.16 -0.30 -8.96
N VAL A 14 -0.38 -0.71 -7.96
CA VAL A 14 0.83 0.02 -7.56
C VAL A 14 1.87 -0.01 -8.68
N GLU A 15 2.05 -1.16 -9.33
CA GLU A 15 2.97 -1.27 -10.46
C GLU A 15 2.55 -0.35 -11.60
N ASN A 16 1.26 -0.25 -11.86
CA ASN A 16 0.74 0.64 -12.90
C ASN A 16 1.00 2.10 -12.55
N ILE A 17 0.82 2.47 -11.29
CA ILE A 17 1.11 3.82 -10.81
C ILE A 17 2.59 4.16 -11.03
N LYS A 18 3.47 3.24 -10.69
CA LYS A 18 4.91 3.45 -10.90
C LYS A 18 5.24 3.58 -12.37
N LYS A 19 4.66 2.70 -13.20
CA LYS A 19 4.92 2.69 -14.65
C LYS A 19 4.49 3.98 -15.31
N ASN A 20 3.40 4.57 -14.84
CA ASN A 20 2.85 5.80 -15.42
C ASN A 20 3.37 7.05 -14.73
N ASN A 21 4.30 6.92 -13.80
CA ASN A 21 4.92 8.04 -13.09
C ASN A 21 3.90 8.93 -12.37
N ILE A 22 2.85 8.30 -11.83
CA ILE A 22 1.82 9.01 -11.08
C ILE A 22 2.37 9.37 -9.72
N LYS A 23 2.20 10.62 -9.33
CA LYS A 23 2.71 11.10 -8.04
C LYS A 23 1.66 10.95 -6.95
N ILE A 24 2.13 10.56 -5.77
CA ILE A 24 1.32 10.50 -4.56
C ILE A 24 1.88 11.56 -3.63
N ASP A 25 1.10 12.60 -3.37
CA ASP A 25 1.52 13.73 -2.55
C ASP A 25 2.87 14.29 -3.03
N ASN A 26 2.98 14.51 -4.34
CA ASN A 26 4.15 15.07 -5.00
C ASN A 26 5.40 14.19 -5.00
N GLN A 27 5.23 12.89 -4.67
CA GLN A 27 6.33 11.93 -4.68
C GLN A 27 6.00 10.75 -5.57
N GLU A 28 6.96 10.29 -6.35
CA GLU A 28 6.80 9.11 -7.18
C GLU A 28 7.27 7.88 -6.42
N ILE A 29 6.70 6.73 -6.77
CA ILE A 29 7.15 5.45 -6.24
C ILE A 29 8.51 5.15 -6.86
N LYS A 30 9.51 5.00 -6.00
CA LYS A 30 10.88 4.73 -6.42
C LYS A 30 11.14 3.25 -6.60
N ASN A 31 10.59 2.43 -5.71
CA ASN A 31 10.91 1.01 -5.67
C ASN A 31 9.70 0.21 -5.18
N ILE A 32 9.58 -1.03 -5.68
CA ILE A 32 8.52 -1.95 -5.28
C ILE A 32 9.14 -3.31 -4.98
N LEU A 33 8.79 -3.88 -3.82
CA LEU A 33 9.17 -5.23 -3.46
C LEU A 33 7.90 -6.04 -3.24
N THR A 34 7.86 -7.26 -3.74
CA THR A 34 6.66 -8.09 -3.70
C THR A 34 6.89 -9.42 -2.95
N VAL A 35 7.58 -9.35 -1.83
CA VAL A 35 7.79 -10.51 -0.98
C VAL A 35 6.73 -10.53 0.11
N ASN A 36 5.89 -11.55 0.12
CA ASN A 36 4.79 -11.72 1.09
C ASN A 36 3.81 -10.54 1.10
N GLY A 37 3.52 -9.99 -0.10
CA GLY A 37 2.66 -8.84 -0.24
C GLY A 37 3.36 -7.80 -1.09
N ILE A 38 3.15 -6.52 -0.78
CA ILE A 38 3.81 -5.46 -1.51
C ILE A 38 4.34 -4.40 -0.56
N ARG A 39 5.57 -3.98 -0.80
CA ARG A 39 6.16 -2.84 -0.13
C ARG A 39 6.65 -1.87 -1.21
N PHE A 40 6.23 -0.62 -1.11
CA PHE A 40 6.65 0.40 -2.07
C PHE A 40 7.27 1.58 -1.32
N THR A 41 8.32 2.13 -1.92
CA THR A 41 9.11 3.20 -1.33
C THR A 41 9.08 4.41 -2.23
N PHE A 42 8.97 5.60 -1.63
CA PHE A 42 8.97 6.87 -2.35
C PHE A 42 10.35 7.51 -2.33
N ASP A 43 10.52 8.56 -3.14
CA ASP A 43 11.81 9.24 -3.26
C ASP A 43 12.30 9.84 -1.94
N ASP A 44 11.38 10.24 -1.06
CA ASP A 44 11.75 10.86 0.22
C ASP A 44 12.04 9.82 1.32
N GLY A 45 12.02 8.54 0.99
CA GLY A 45 12.25 7.48 1.96
C GLY A 45 10.99 6.97 2.65
N SER A 46 9.85 7.59 2.41
CA SER A 46 8.56 7.11 2.92
C SER A 46 8.21 5.80 2.26
N TRP A 47 7.47 4.94 2.96
CA TRP A 47 7.10 3.65 2.39
C TRP A 47 5.77 3.15 2.94
N GLY A 48 5.15 2.25 2.17
CA GLY A 48 3.93 1.56 2.57
C GLY A 48 4.10 0.07 2.36
N LEU A 49 3.47 -0.71 3.22
CA LEU A 49 3.47 -2.17 3.17
C LEU A 49 2.04 -2.68 3.27
N ILE A 50 1.68 -3.61 2.41
CA ILE A 50 0.39 -4.29 2.48
C ILE A 50 0.66 -5.78 2.34
N ARG A 51 0.16 -6.58 3.28
CA ARG A 51 0.31 -8.03 3.21
C ARG A 51 -0.91 -8.71 3.80
N ALA A 52 -1.15 -9.95 3.38
CA ALA A 52 -2.20 -10.76 3.96
C ALA A 52 -1.76 -11.24 5.34
N SER A 53 -2.67 -11.16 6.31
CA SER A 53 -2.40 -11.71 7.63
C SER A 53 -2.34 -13.23 7.54
N SER A 54 -1.40 -13.86 8.24
CA SER A 54 -1.27 -15.31 8.26
C SER A 54 -2.34 -15.98 9.14
N ASN A 55 -2.88 -15.24 10.10
CA ASN A 55 -3.78 -15.82 11.11
C ASN A 55 -5.24 -15.40 10.99
N LYS A 56 -5.52 -14.39 10.16
CA LYS A 56 -6.87 -13.81 10.05
C LYS A 56 -7.21 -13.58 8.58
N PRO A 57 -8.51 -13.56 8.23
CA PRO A 57 -8.92 -13.19 6.87
C PRO A 57 -8.88 -11.68 6.65
N SER A 58 -7.79 -11.04 7.04
CA SER A 58 -7.63 -9.59 6.97
C SER A 58 -6.27 -9.23 6.37
N LEU A 59 -6.07 -7.96 6.10
CA LEU A 59 -4.81 -7.43 5.58
C LEU A 59 -4.10 -6.63 6.67
N VAL A 60 -2.79 -6.62 6.60
CA VAL A 60 -1.95 -5.77 7.44
C VAL A 60 -1.46 -4.62 6.58
N VAL A 61 -1.65 -3.39 7.05
CA VAL A 61 -1.20 -2.19 6.37
C VAL A 61 -0.26 -1.43 7.31
N VAL A 62 0.92 -1.12 6.82
CA VAL A 62 1.91 -0.35 7.60
C VAL A 62 2.40 0.79 6.72
N THR A 63 2.48 2.00 7.27
CA THR A 63 3.05 3.14 6.56
C THR A 63 4.03 3.86 7.46
N GLU A 64 5.07 4.41 6.87
CA GLU A 64 6.08 5.18 7.59
C GLU A 64 6.63 6.30 6.73
N SER A 65 7.05 7.37 7.39
CA SER A 65 7.68 8.48 6.70
C SER A 65 8.76 9.10 7.59
N PRO A 66 9.98 9.27 7.06
CA PRO A 66 11.03 9.98 7.81
C PRO A 66 10.86 11.49 7.80
N THR A 67 9.92 12.01 6.97
CA THR A 67 9.76 13.46 6.81
C THR A 67 8.69 14.04 7.73
N SER A 68 7.55 13.38 7.89
CA SER A 68 6.49 13.88 8.76
C SER A 68 5.39 12.84 8.97
N ASP A 69 4.64 13.02 10.07
CA ASP A 69 3.46 12.20 10.34
C ASP A 69 2.35 12.50 9.33
N GLU A 70 2.28 13.71 8.85
CA GLU A 70 1.30 14.08 7.83
C GLU A 70 1.54 13.30 6.55
N ARG A 71 2.79 13.16 6.14
CA ARG A 71 3.16 12.36 4.96
C ARG A 71 2.76 10.91 5.15
N LYS A 72 3.03 10.37 6.33
CA LYS A 72 2.65 8.99 6.69
C LYS A 72 1.15 8.78 6.55
N LYS A 73 0.36 9.72 7.05
CA LYS A 73 -1.09 9.65 6.96
C LYS A 73 -1.56 9.70 5.51
N LYS A 74 -0.96 10.53 4.69
CA LYS A 74 -1.33 10.63 3.27
C LYS A 74 -1.06 9.33 2.52
N ILE A 75 0.04 8.66 2.84
CA ILE A 75 0.35 7.35 2.27
C ILE A 75 -0.70 6.34 2.71
N PHE A 76 -1.08 6.35 3.97
CA PHE A 76 -2.12 5.47 4.47
C PHE A 76 -3.45 5.72 3.75
N ASP A 77 -3.83 6.99 3.57
CA ASP A 77 -5.05 7.34 2.87
C ASP A 77 -5.03 6.86 1.41
N PHE A 78 -3.87 6.93 0.77
CA PHE A 78 -3.68 6.41 -0.57
C PHE A 78 -3.94 4.90 -0.61
N ILE A 79 -3.38 4.16 0.34
CA ILE A 79 -3.58 2.71 0.41
C ILE A 79 -5.06 2.40 0.66
N ASP A 80 -5.68 3.12 1.59
CA ASP A 80 -7.09 2.94 1.89
C ASP A 80 -7.96 3.14 0.64
N ASP A 81 -7.65 4.16 -0.14
CA ASP A 81 -8.36 4.42 -1.38
C ASP A 81 -8.22 3.27 -2.38
N LEU A 82 -7.01 2.71 -2.51
CA LEU A 82 -6.80 1.55 -3.37
C LEU A 82 -7.60 0.35 -2.89
N LEU A 83 -7.65 0.12 -1.59
CA LEU A 83 -8.42 -0.99 -1.03
C LEU A 83 -9.90 -0.83 -1.29
N GLN A 84 -10.42 0.38 -1.17
CA GLN A 84 -11.82 0.65 -1.44
C GLN A 84 -12.16 0.37 -2.91
N LYS A 85 -11.23 0.63 -3.81
CA LYS A 85 -11.45 0.39 -5.23
C LYS A 85 -11.52 -1.08 -5.59
N THR A 86 -10.96 -1.97 -4.79
CA THR A 86 -11.06 -3.40 -5.07
C THR A 86 -12.48 -3.92 -4.82
N GLY A 87 -13.23 -3.26 -3.95
CA GLY A 87 -14.59 -3.64 -3.62
C GLY A 87 -14.72 -4.95 -2.86
N LYS A 88 -13.61 -5.54 -2.45
CA LYS A 88 -13.60 -6.87 -1.83
C LYS A 88 -13.23 -6.85 -0.36
N ILE A 89 -12.83 -5.69 0.15
CA ILE A 89 -12.32 -5.62 1.52
C ILE A 89 -13.37 -4.99 2.42
N GLY A 90 -13.76 -5.69 3.49
CA GLY A 90 -14.68 -5.15 4.49
C GLY A 90 -13.93 -4.49 5.63
N GLU A 91 -12.84 -5.10 6.04
CA GLU A 91 -12.01 -4.54 7.11
C GLU A 91 -10.59 -5.10 6.99
N TYR A 92 -9.66 -4.41 7.61
CA TYR A 92 -8.26 -4.81 7.60
C TYR A 92 -7.56 -4.26 8.84
N ASP A 93 -6.49 -4.95 9.26
CA ASP A 93 -5.65 -4.48 10.36
C ASP A 93 -4.72 -3.39 9.83
N GLN A 94 -4.47 -2.37 10.64
CA GLN A 94 -3.60 -1.27 10.24
C GLN A 94 -2.60 -0.96 11.35
N LYS A 95 -1.42 -0.55 10.92
CA LYS A 95 -0.33 -0.13 11.80
C LYS A 95 0.21 1.19 11.28
N ILE A 96 0.15 2.19 12.08
CA ILE A 96 0.63 3.51 11.68
C ILE A 96 1.77 3.93 12.60
#